data_62b0ede9931298b22304fda09bc3959d
#
_entry.id   62b0ede9931298b22304fda09bc3959d
#
_cell.length_a   1.000
_cell.length_b   1.000
_cell.length_c   1.000
_cell.angle_alpha   90.00
_cell.angle_beta   90.00
_cell.angle_gamma   90.00
#
_symmetry.space_group_name_H-M   'P 1'
#
loop_
_entity.id
_entity.type
_entity.pdbx_description
1 polymer ?
#
loop_
_entity_poly.entity_id
_entity_poly.type
_entity_poly.pdbx_seq_one_letter_code
_entity_poly.pdbx_strand_id
1 'polypeptide(L)'
;MSKPKRIAGQLATEQQARLHRNRRRIARELPELQARNQIRRKASDERTLTGDLRRMIHASPLSLADIAAKVQIPILTLDEFLTGERTLRSDVLDRLAGIMGLELVARV
;
A
#
# COMPACT_ATOMS: atom_id res chain seq x y z
N MET A 1 48.93 5.59 9.77
CA MET A 1 47.66 6.30 9.73
C MET A 1 46.53 5.45 10.27
N SER A 2 46.28 5.58 11.53
CA SER A 2 45.22 4.82 12.22
C SER A 2 43.84 5.48 12.12
N LYS A 3 43.76 6.78 11.84
CA LYS A 3 42.49 7.52 11.79
C LYS A 3 41.49 7.01 10.77
N PRO A 4 41.85 6.72 9.50
CA PRO A 4 40.88 6.19 8.53
C PRO A 4 40.30 4.82 8.91
N LYS A 5 41.14 3.93 9.51
CA LYS A 5 40.67 2.64 9.99
C LYS A 5 39.73 2.77 11.21
N ARG A 6 40.00 3.71 12.12
CA ARG A 6 39.15 3.96 13.30
C ARG A 6 37.78 4.50 12.86
N ILE A 7 37.76 5.45 11.94
CA ILE A 7 36.52 6.00 11.42
C ILE A 7 35.71 4.92 10.72
N ALA A 8 36.34 4.10 9.90
CA ALA A 8 35.68 2.99 9.22
C ALA A 8 35.13 1.94 10.20
N GLY A 9 35.89 1.61 11.26
CA GLY A 9 35.45 0.69 12.29
C GLY A 9 34.26 1.22 13.09
N GLN A 10 34.29 2.51 13.46
CA GLN A 10 33.18 3.14 14.17
C GLN A 10 31.91 3.18 13.32
N LEU A 11 32.01 3.55 12.05
CA LEU A 11 30.88 3.58 11.13
C LEU A 11 30.28 2.18 10.95
N ALA A 12 31.11 1.15 10.80
CA ALA A 12 30.64 -0.22 10.68
C ALA A 12 29.89 -0.69 11.94
N THR A 13 30.38 -0.34 13.11
CA THR A 13 29.72 -0.67 14.39
C THR A 13 28.40 0.06 14.54
N GLU A 14 28.35 1.35 14.21
CA GLU A 14 27.11 2.13 14.24
C GLU A 14 26.10 1.61 13.25
N GLN A 15 26.53 1.25 12.05
CA GLN A 15 25.66 0.67 11.03
C GLN A 15 25.10 -0.68 11.47
N GLN A 16 25.91 -1.53 12.08
CA GLN A 16 25.45 -2.80 12.62
C GLN A 16 24.43 -2.61 13.74
N ALA A 17 24.65 -1.65 14.64
CA ALA A 17 23.71 -1.32 15.70
C ALA A 17 22.36 -0.82 15.14
N ARG A 18 22.40 0.01 14.09
CA ARG A 18 21.18 0.49 13.40
C ARG A 18 20.45 -0.65 12.71
N LEU A 19 21.15 -1.53 12.00
CA LEU A 19 20.57 -2.69 11.34
C LEU A 19 19.91 -3.62 12.35
N HIS A 20 20.53 -3.85 13.49
CA HIS A 20 19.98 -4.69 14.53
C HIS A 20 18.69 -4.10 15.12
N ARG A 21 18.66 -2.79 15.37
CA ARG A 21 17.46 -2.08 15.82
C ARG A 21 16.34 -2.14 14.79
N ASN A 22 16.66 -1.96 13.52
CA ASN A 22 15.70 -2.03 12.43
C ASN A 22 15.13 -3.44 12.27
N ARG A 23 15.92 -4.49 12.42
CA ARG A 23 15.46 -5.87 12.39
C ARG A 23 14.46 -6.17 13.50
N ARG A 24 14.71 -5.68 14.71
CA ARG A 24 13.79 -5.82 15.84
C ARG A 24 12.46 -5.08 15.57
N ARG A 25 12.53 -3.90 14.99
CA ARG A 25 11.36 -3.11 14.61
C ARG A 25 10.53 -3.82 13.55
N ILE A 26 11.18 -4.32 12.50
CA ILE A 26 10.52 -5.08 11.42
C ILE A 26 9.86 -6.34 11.99
N ALA A 27 10.52 -7.07 12.87
CA ALA A 27 9.97 -8.28 13.48
C ALA A 27 8.71 -8.00 14.30
N ARG A 28 8.63 -6.83 14.98
CA ARG A 28 7.44 -6.42 15.72
C ARG A 28 6.29 -5.97 14.82
N GLU A 29 6.60 -5.29 13.72
CA GLU A 29 5.61 -4.75 12.78
C GLU A 29 5.09 -5.81 11.79
N LEU A 30 5.86 -6.87 11.55
CA LEU A 30 5.52 -7.89 10.55
C LEU A 30 4.15 -8.55 10.77
N PRO A 31 3.73 -8.93 11.99
CA PRO A 31 2.39 -9.50 12.20
C PRO A 31 1.27 -8.53 11.88
N GLU A 32 1.43 -7.24 12.16
CA GLU A 32 0.46 -6.19 11.83
C GLU A 32 0.34 -6.01 10.31
N LEU A 33 1.48 -6.01 9.61
CA LEU A 33 1.51 -5.93 8.14
C LEU A 33 0.87 -7.15 7.50
N GLN A 34 1.12 -8.34 8.03
CA GLN A 34 0.50 -9.58 7.55
C GLN A 34 -1.00 -9.59 7.76
N ALA A 35 -1.47 -9.15 8.93
CA ALA A 35 -2.90 -9.04 9.23
C ALA A 35 -3.57 -8.04 8.27
N ARG A 36 -2.95 -6.89 8.01
CA ARG A 36 -3.45 -5.89 7.08
C ARG A 36 -3.49 -6.42 5.65
N ASN A 37 -2.49 -7.16 5.21
CA ASN A 37 -2.48 -7.80 3.90
C ASN A 37 -3.59 -8.84 3.75
N GLN A 38 -3.91 -9.59 4.80
CA GLN A 38 -5.03 -10.53 4.80
C GLN A 38 -6.37 -9.81 4.67
N ILE A 39 -6.56 -8.69 5.36
CA ILE A 39 -7.75 -7.85 5.24
C ILE A 39 -7.90 -7.34 3.80
N ARG A 40 -6.82 -6.85 3.20
CA ARG A 40 -6.81 -6.41 1.80
C ARG A 40 -7.19 -7.54 0.84
N ARG A 41 -6.66 -8.74 1.04
CA ARG A 41 -7.00 -9.90 0.22
C ARG A 41 -8.47 -10.27 0.32
N LYS A 42 -9.03 -10.31 1.52
CA LYS A 42 -10.46 -10.56 1.74
C LYS A 42 -11.32 -9.51 1.04
N ALA A 43 -10.97 -8.24 1.18
CA ALA A 43 -11.69 -7.15 0.53
C ALA A 43 -11.62 -7.25 -0.99
N SER A 44 -10.47 -7.65 -1.56
CA SER A 44 -10.29 -7.84 -2.99
C SER A 44 -11.01 -9.07 -3.52
N ASP A 45 -11.23 -10.08 -2.70
CA ASP A 45 -11.88 -11.33 -3.10
C ASP A 45 -13.42 -11.22 -3.11
N GLU A 46 -13.99 -10.12 -2.61
CA GLU A 46 -15.43 -9.89 -2.70
C GLU A 46 -15.92 -9.91 -4.14
N ARG A 47 -16.99 -10.67 -4.40
CA ARG A 47 -17.63 -10.74 -5.73
C ARG A 47 -18.65 -9.62 -5.91
N THR A 48 -18.20 -8.40 -5.77
CA THR A 48 -18.98 -7.17 -5.89
C THR A 48 -18.27 -6.22 -6.84
N LEU A 49 -18.97 -5.17 -7.27
CA LEU A 49 -18.39 -4.10 -8.08
C LEU A 49 -17.17 -3.47 -7.36
N THR A 50 -17.31 -3.22 -6.06
CA THR A 50 -16.21 -2.65 -5.27
C THR A 50 -15.05 -3.62 -5.13
N GLY A 51 -15.31 -4.91 -5.01
CA GLY A 51 -14.28 -5.95 -5.03
C GLY A 51 -13.52 -5.96 -6.36
N ASP A 52 -14.24 -5.85 -7.47
CA ASP A 52 -13.63 -5.75 -8.81
C ASP A 52 -12.73 -4.52 -8.92
N LEU A 53 -13.17 -3.36 -8.43
CA LEU A 53 -12.36 -2.13 -8.41
C LEU A 53 -11.09 -2.30 -7.58
N ARG A 54 -11.18 -2.93 -6.42
CA ARG A 54 -10.01 -3.22 -5.58
C ARG A 54 -9.01 -4.10 -6.31
N ARG A 55 -9.46 -5.14 -6.99
CA ARG A 55 -8.59 -6.02 -7.80
C ARG A 55 -7.92 -5.26 -8.92
N MET A 56 -8.64 -4.38 -9.60
CA MET A 56 -8.08 -3.57 -10.68
C MET A 56 -7.04 -2.58 -10.17
N ILE A 57 -7.26 -1.98 -9.01
CA ILE A 57 -6.26 -1.10 -8.38
C ILE A 57 -4.98 -1.88 -8.07
N HIS A 58 -5.09 -3.08 -7.50
CA HIS A 58 -3.93 -3.91 -7.19
C HIS A 58 -3.17 -4.36 -8.44
N ALA A 59 -3.89 -4.60 -9.54
CA ALA A 59 -3.28 -4.99 -10.81
C ALA A 59 -2.70 -3.82 -11.60
N SER A 60 -3.00 -2.57 -11.21
CA SER A 60 -2.54 -1.38 -11.91
C SER A 60 -1.04 -1.18 -11.76
N PRO A 61 -0.34 -0.73 -12.82
CA PRO A 61 1.07 -0.34 -12.72
C PRO A 61 1.28 0.98 -11.98
N LEU A 62 0.23 1.75 -11.73
CA LEU A 62 0.31 3.02 -11.01
C LEU A 62 0.45 2.76 -9.50
N SER A 63 1.22 3.62 -8.83
CA SER A 63 1.30 3.58 -7.38
C SER A 63 0.00 4.06 -6.74
N LEU A 64 -0.26 3.67 -5.48
CA LEU A 64 -1.43 4.15 -4.75
C LEU A 64 -1.42 5.67 -4.60
N ALA A 65 -0.24 6.27 -4.42
CA ALA A 65 -0.09 7.72 -4.34
C ALA A 65 -0.50 8.39 -5.65
N ASP A 66 -0.11 7.84 -6.80
CA ASP A 66 -0.48 8.36 -8.12
C ASP A 66 -1.98 8.24 -8.35
N ILE A 67 -2.58 7.11 -8.02
CA ILE A 67 -4.02 6.90 -8.15
C ILE A 67 -4.78 7.89 -7.26
N ALA A 68 -4.39 8.02 -6.00
CA ALA A 68 -5.02 8.93 -5.06
C ALA A 68 -4.94 10.38 -5.55
N ALA A 69 -3.80 10.80 -6.06
CA ALA A 69 -3.62 12.15 -6.62
C ALA A 69 -4.51 12.40 -7.83
N LYS A 70 -4.62 11.44 -8.74
CA LYS A 70 -5.48 11.54 -9.94
C LYS A 70 -6.96 11.56 -9.59
N VAL A 71 -7.36 10.81 -8.59
CA VAL A 71 -8.75 10.75 -8.11
C VAL A 71 -9.07 11.90 -7.15
N GLN A 72 -8.04 12.63 -6.70
CA GLN A 72 -8.15 13.78 -5.78
C GLN A 72 -8.70 13.39 -4.41
N ILE A 73 -8.17 12.32 -3.84
CA ILE A 73 -8.47 11.88 -2.49
C ILE A 73 -7.16 11.67 -1.71
N PRO A 74 -7.19 11.74 -0.37
CA PRO A 74 -6.03 11.37 0.43
C PRO A 74 -5.65 9.90 0.21
N ILE A 75 -4.35 9.61 0.22
CA ILE A 75 -3.87 8.23 0.08
C ILE A 75 -4.42 7.32 1.19
N LEU A 76 -4.59 7.85 2.40
CA LEU A 76 -5.17 7.10 3.50
C LEU A 76 -6.62 6.66 3.19
N THR A 77 -7.40 7.52 2.57
CA THR A 77 -8.77 7.20 2.15
C THR A 77 -8.79 6.05 1.15
N LEU A 78 -7.87 6.08 0.19
CA LEU A 78 -7.74 4.99 -0.78
C LEU A 78 -7.31 3.69 -0.10
N ASP A 79 -6.36 3.75 0.81
CA ASP A 79 -5.91 2.58 1.57
C ASP A 79 -7.04 1.96 2.41
N GLU A 80 -7.82 2.78 3.08
CA GLU A 80 -9.00 2.33 3.84
C GLU A 80 -10.06 1.69 2.94
N PHE A 81 -10.24 2.20 1.73
CA PHE A 81 -11.11 1.57 0.74
C PHE A 81 -10.61 0.17 0.35
N LEU A 82 -9.30 0.02 0.16
CA LEU A 82 -8.69 -1.25 -0.22
C LEU A 82 -8.79 -2.32 0.89
N THR A 83 -8.85 -1.91 2.14
CA THR A 83 -9.05 -2.82 3.27
C THR A 83 -10.53 -3.10 3.57
N GLY A 84 -11.44 -2.41 2.91
CA GLY A 84 -12.87 -2.53 3.16
C GLY A 84 -13.37 -1.71 4.35
N GLU A 85 -12.50 -0.93 4.99
CA GLU A 85 -12.86 -0.10 6.15
C GLU A 85 -13.69 1.12 5.77
N ARG A 86 -13.62 1.55 4.52
CA ARG A 86 -14.28 2.76 4.03
C ARG A 86 -14.88 2.52 2.66
N THR A 87 -16.04 3.13 2.44
CA THR A 87 -16.64 3.24 1.11
C THR A 87 -16.18 4.55 0.46
N LEU A 88 -16.20 4.58 -0.87
CA LEU A 88 -15.93 5.79 -1.63
C LEU A 88 -17.25 6.37 -2.14
N ARG A 89 -17.33 7.69 -2.24
CA ARG A 89 -18.46 8.38 -2.83
C ARG A 89 -18.56 8.02 -4.32
N SER A 90 -19.77 8.07 -4.86
CA SER A 90 -20.01 7.69 -6.26
C SER A 90 -19.22 8.57 -7.24
N ASP A 91 -19.04 9.86 -6.95
CA ASP A 91 -18.23 10.75 -7.79
C ASP A 91 -16.76 10.34 -7.81
N VAL A 92 -16.22 9.86 -6.68
CA VAL A 92 -14.86 9.32 -6.58
C VAL A 92 -14.75 8.01 -7.35
N LEU A 93 -15.73 7.13 -7.21
CA LEU A 93 -15.78 5.88 -7.97
C LEU A 93 -15.82 6.13 -9.48
N ASP A 94 -16.56 7.12 -9.93
CA ASP A 94 -16.62 7.50 -11.35
C ASP A 94 -15.25 7.95 -11.86
N ARG A 95 -14.55 8.79 -11.10
CA ARG A 95 -13.21 9.22 -11.47
C ARG A 95 -12.23 8.06 -11.47
N LEU A 96 -12.32 7.19 -10.49
CA LEU A 96 -11.47 6.00 -10.39
C LEU A 96 -11.68 5.08 -11.59
N ALA A 97 -12.94 4.79 -11.95
CA ALA A 97 -13.27 3.99 -13.11
C ALA A 97 -12.72 4.63 -14.40
N GLY A 98 -12.83 5.95 -14.54
CA GLY A 98 -12.29 6.67 -15.70
C GLY A 98 -10.78 6.53 -15.82
N ILE A 99 -10.05 6.66 -14.71
CA ILE A 99 -8.58 6.52 -14.68
C ILE A 99 -8.17 5.08 -15.01
N MET A 100 -8.91 4.10 -14.54
CA MET A 100 -8.65 2.69 -14.78
C MET A 100 -9.12 2.19 -16.13
N GLY A 101 -9.84 3.02 -16.89
CA GLY A 101 -10.42 2.63 -18.18
C GLY A 101 -11.51 1.57 -18.04
N LEU A 102 -12.28 1.62 -16.96
CA LEU A 102 -13.33 0.65 -16.67
C LEU A 102 -14.71 1.15 -17.09
N GLU A 103 -15.51 0.26 -17.60
CA GLU A 103 -16.91 0.48 -17.89
C GLU A 103 -17.76 -0.54 -17.14
N LEU A 104 -18.96 -0.12 -16.76
CA LEU A 104 -19.96 -1.01 -16.20
C LEU A 104 -20.73 -1.67 -17.35
N VAL A 105 -20.65 -2.98 -17.44
CA VAL A 105 -21.33 -3.77 -18.47
C VAL A 105 -22.35 -4.68 -17.79
N ALA A 106 -23.58 -4.65 -18.31
CA ALA A 106 -24.61 -5.53 -17.80
C ALA A 106 -24.33 -6.99 -18.20
N ARG A 107 -24.50 -7.90 -17.24
CA ARG A 107 -24.53 -9.32 -17.53
C ARG A 107 -25.84 -9.68 -18.22
N VAL A 108 -25.72 -10.40 -19.27
CA VAL A 108 -26.89 -10.94 -19.98
C VAL A 108 -27.03 -12.41 -19.69
#